data_e87f731c446ba341db19191e3c9aa7c5
#
_entry.id   e87f731c446ba341db19191e3c9aa7c5
#
_cell.length_a   1.000
_cell.length_b   1.000
_cell.length_c   1.000
_cell.angle_alpha   90.00
_cell.angle_beta   90.00
_cell.angle_gamma   90.00
#
_symmetry.space_group_name_H-M   'P 1'
#
loop_
_entity.id
_entity.type
_entity.pdbx_description
1 polymer ?
#
loop_
_entity_poly.entity_id
_entity_poly.type
_entity_poly.pdbx_seq_one_letter_code
_entity_poly.pdbx_strand_id
1 'polypeptide(L)'
;MSRLLILGVLFACTSGCGKHVIKTSNLIRLLPARVHVTADPIGMLPQVLRDRSPLQAMPVQSGTSRKIALIDVDGLLVNQNQSGIGSMGENPVDLFREKLDQVERDTSISAVIVRINSYGGGVTASDIMRRELVSFRERTGMPVIAILMDIGTGGGYLLATAADQIIAHPTTVVGGFGVILNLYNLEDTMAQFNVSGQTIKAGKFVDIGSPERFLDEDEEEILTEIAEQYNERFKEIILASRQRVKSDADVFDGRIFTGKQAQELGFVDGVGYIDDAIAAARTMTGDPMACVVMLHREQDKARTPYATTPNEPTAVLALPNIPGMMRSRLPTFMYIWQPDPSIVP
;
A
#
# COMPACT_ATOMS: atom_id res chain seq x y z
N MET A 1 -10.24 -30.03 -33.33
CA MET A 1 -9.27 -29.46 -34.28
C MET A 1 -9.56 -27.99 -34.43
N SER A 2 -8.81 -27.13 -33.80
CA SER A 2 -8.66 -25.70 -34.08
C SER A 2 -8.10 -24.98 -32.85
N ARG A 3 -6.87 -25.23 -32.54
CA ARG A 3 -6.06 -24.39 -31.65
C ARG A 3 -4.69 -24.31 -32.28
N LEU A 4 -4.39 -23.22 -32.95
CA LEU A 4 -3.05 -22.73 -33.29
C LEU A 4 -3.20 -21.57 -34.28
N LEU A 5 -3.36 -20.35 -33.79
CA LEU A 5 -3.24 -19.16 -34.62
C LEU A 5 -3.17 -17.88 -33.76
N ILE A 6 -2.28 -17.83 -32.77
CA ILE A 6 -1.93 -16.56 -32.05
C ILE A 6 -0.43 -16.57 -31.69
N LEU A 7 0.43 -17.01 -32.58
CA LEU A 7 1.89 -16.88 -32.34
C LEU A 7 2.63 -16.59 -33.64
N GLY A 8 2.23 -15.56 -34.36
CA GLY A 8 2.80 -15.27 -35.68
C GLY A 8 2.92 -13.81 -36.07
N VAL A 9 3.08 -12.86 -35.13
CA VAL A 9 3.24 -11.43 -35.48
C VAL A 9 4.41 -10.78 -34.73
N LEU A 10 5.46 -11.48 -34.47
CA LEU A 10 6.63 -10.89 -33.82
C LEU A 10 7.94 -11.41 -34.44
N PHE A 11 8.10 -11.36 -35.76
CA PHE A 11 9.44 -11.41 -36.38
C PHE A 11 9.34 -11.16 -37.91
N ALA A 12 9.25 -9.88 -38.28
CA ALA A 12 9.64 -9.44 -39.62
C ALA A 12 9.82 -7.91 -39.61
N CYS A 13 10.93 -7.46 -39.08
CA CYS A 13 11.42 -6.10 -39.33
C CYS A 13 12.94 -6.14 -39.48
N THR A 14 13.38 -6.61 -40.66
CA THR A 14 14.70 -6.21 -41.16
C THR A 14 14.55 -5.83 -42.62
N SER A 15 15.04 -4.62 -42.91
CA SER A 15 15.31 -4.04 -44.22
C SER A 15 14.12 -3.56 -45.06
N GLY A 16 13.98 -2.23 -45.12
CA GLY A 16 13.20 -1.57 -46.15
C GLY A 16 12.62 -0.22 -45.70
N CYS A 17 13.27 0.85 -46.11
CA CYS A 17 12.79 2.22 -45.97
C CYS A 17 11.46 2.40 -46.71
N GLY A 18 10.35 2.42 -45.97
CA GLY A 18 9.03 2.69 -46.55
C GLY A 18 8.05 3.04 -45.42
N LYS A 19 7.52 4.27 -45.44
CA LYS A 19 6.48 4.71 -44.54
C LYS A 19 5.19 3.90 -44.76
N HIS A 20 4.99 2.84 -44.03
CA HIS A 20 3.67 2.19 -43.92
C HIS A 20 2.88 2.78 -42.79
N VAL A 21 1.90 3.62 -43.11
CA VAL A 21 0.86 4.07 -42.18
C VAL A 21 -0.11 2.91 -41.97
N ILE A 22 -0.01 2.23 -40.85
CA ILE A 22 -1.02 1.24 -40.45
C ILE A 22 -2.27 2.04 -40.04
N LYS A 23 -3.33 1.99 -40.86
CA LYS A 23 -4.65 2.52 -40.47
C LYS A 23 -5.26 1.64 -39.37
N THR A 24 -5.22 2.11 -38.16
CA THR A 24 -5.78 1.46 -36.97
C THR A 24 -7.32 1.49 -36.89
N SER A 25 -8.01 1.86 -37.97
CA SER A 25 -9.47 2.03 -38.02
C SER A 25 -10.30 0.76 -37.81
N ASN A 26 -9.71 -0.42 -37.88
CA ASN A 26 -10.44 -1.70 -37.76
C ASN A 26 -10.35 -2.38 -36.40
N LEU A 27 -9.48 -1.92 -35.47
CA LEU A 27 -9.38 -2.49 -34.11
C LEU A 27 -10.41 -1.88 -33.13
N ILE A 28 -10.96 -0.71 -33.45
CA ILE A 28 -11.84 0.07 -32.55
C ILE A 28 -13.29 -0.45 -32.55
N ARG A 29 -13.66 -1.36 -33.49
CA ARG A 29 -15.03 -1.88 -33.60
C ARG A 29 -15.43 -2.97 -32.59
N LEU A 30 -14.49 -3.47 -31.78
CA LEU A 30 -14.73 -4.57 -30.83
C LEU A 30 -14.84 -4.13 -29.36
N LEU A 31 -14.73 -2.83 -29.08
CA LEU A 31 -14.91 -2.31 -27.73
C LEU A 31 -16.27 -1.60 -27.60
N PRO A 32 -17.04 -1.85 -26.52
CA PRO A 32 -18.28 -1.14 -26.32
C PRO A 32 -18.04 0.37 -26.17
N ALA A 33 -18.89 1.13 -26.85
CA ALA A 33 -18.81 2.58 -26.96
C ALA A 33 -18.73 3.26 -25.58
N ARG A 34 -17.64 3.95 -25.35
CA ARG A 34 -17.29 5.00 -24.40
C ARG A 34 -15.96 4.76 -23.66
N VAL A 35 -14.91 4.45 -24.41
CA VAL A 35 -13.56 4.63 -23.93
C VAL A 35 -12.95 5.80 -24.70
N HIS A 36 -12.81 6.95 -24.07
CA HIS A 36 -12.00 8.03 -24.61
C HIS A 36 -10.53 7.67 -24.37
N VAL A 37 -9.91 7.11 -25.39
CA VAL A 37 -8.47 6.86 -25.38
C VAL A 37 -7.77 8.11 -25.91
N THR A 38 -7.19 8.91 -25.04
CA THR A 38 -6.21 9.92 -25.42
C THR A 38 -4.87 9.19 -25.59
N ALA A 39 -4.46 8.97 -26.83
CA ALA A 39 -3.17 8.37 -27.11
C ALA A 39 -2.07 9.42 -26.97
N ASP A 40 -1.28 9.34 -25.92
CA ASP A 40 0.06 9.93 -25.91
C ASP A 40 0.95 9.14 -26.89
N PRO A 41 1.73 9.81 -27.76
CA PRO A 41 2.48 9.15 -28.85
C PRO A 41 3.60 8.21 -28.39
N ILE A 42 3.81 8.01 -27.09
CA ILE A 42 4.81 7.09 -26.51
C ILE A 42 4.14 6.02 -25.61
N GLY A 43 2.84 6.10 -25.33
CA GLY A 43 2.14 5.21 -24.42
C GLY A 43 1.14 4.31 -25.14
N MET A 44 1.54 3.11 -25.52
CA MET A 44 0.64 2.09 -26.11
C MET A 44 -0.28 1.41 -25.10
N LEU A 45 -0.46 1.95 -23.90
CA LEU A 45 -1.35 1.39 -22.89
C LEU A 45 -2.50 2.36 -22.60
N PRO A 46 -3.75 1.88 -22.54
CA PRO A 46 -4.86 2.72 -22.15
C PRO A 46 -4.57 3.27 -20.74
N GLN A 47 -4.41 4.60 -20.63
CA GLN A 47 -4.43 5.23 -19.31
C GLN A 47 -5.81 4.98 -18.75
N VAL A 48 -5.89 4.23 -17.66
CA VAL A 48 -7.10 4.16 -16.86
C VAL A 48 -7.39 5.60 -16.40
N LEU A 49 -8.56 6.11 -16.77
CA LEU A 49 -9.00 7.47 -16.39
C LEU A 49 -9.00 7.53 -14.86
N ARG A 50 -8.09 8.34 -14.30
CA ARG A 50 -8.10 8.63 -12.87
C ARG A 50 -9.44 9.29 -12.55
N ASP A 51 -10.17 8.69 -11.63
CA ASP A 51 -11.34 9.35 -11.07
C ASP A 51 -10.85 10.49 -10.16
N ARG A 52 -11.15 11.72 -10.57
CA ARG A 52 -10.83 12.95 -9.81
C ARG A 52 -12.08 13.55 -9.17
N SER A 53 -13.17 12.80 -9.14
CA SER A 53 -14.38 13.24 -8.43
C SER A 53 -14.09 13.39 -6.94
N PRO A 54 -14.77 14.30 -6.24
CA PRO A 54 -14.65 14.41 -4.80
C PRO A 54 -15.09 13.10 -4.12
N LEU A 55 -14.50 12.80 -2.97
CA LEU A 55 -14.93 11.69 -2.13
C LEU A 55 -16.38 11.88 -1.68
N GLN A 56 -17.15 10.80 -1.71
CA GLN A 56 -18.55 10.77 -1.28
C GLN A 56 -18.72 9.76 -0.16
N ALA A 57 -19.52 10.12 0.85
CA ALA A 57 -19.91 9.22 1.91
C ALA A 57 -21.02 8.28 1.43
N MET A 58 -20.65 7.04 1.12
CA MET A 58 -21.56 6.01 0.60
C MET A 58 -22.04 5.11 1.74
N PRO A 59 -23.35 5.02 2.01
CA PRO A 59 -23.86 4.14 3.06
C PRO A 59 -23.68 2.67 2.68
N VAL A 60 -22.98 1.91 3.56
CA VAL A 60 -22.76 0.46 3.43
C VAL A 60 -23.53 -0.35 4.46
N GLN A 61 -23.98 0.30 5.53
CA GLN A 61 -25.01 -0.20 6.44
C GLN A 61 -25.96 0.94 6.78
N SER A 62 -27.27 0.70 6.61
CA SER A 62 -28.30 1.68 6.98
C SER A 62 -28.40 1.85 8.50
N GLY A 63 -28.84 3.02 8.94
CA GLY A 63 -28.99 3.33 10.34
C GLY A 63 -29.60 4.70 10.58
N THR A 64 -29.28 5.30 11.71
CA THR A 64 -29.71 6.65 12.10
C THR A 64 -29.01 7.72 11.25
N SER A 65 -29.31 8.99 11.52
CA SER A 65 -28.62 10.13 10.90
C SER A 65 -27.17 10.29 11.37
N ARG A 66 -26.79 9.71 12.53
CA ARG A 66 -25.38 9.62 12.93
C ARG A 66 -24.64 8.59 12.11
N LYS A 67 -23.41 8.91 11.80
CA LYS A 67 -22.58 8.07 10.94
C LYS A 67 -21.31 7.61 11.64
N ILE A 68 -20.84 6.45 11.24
CA ILE A 68 -19.51 5.93 11.50
C ILE A 68 -18.81 5.84 10.15
N ALA A 69 -17.65 6.49 10.01
CA ALA A 69 -16.85 6.39 8.80
C ALA A 69 -15.98 5.13 8.84
N LEU A 70 -16.04 4.33 7.79
CA LEU A 70 -15.14 3.21 7.56
C LEU A 70 -14.17 3.60 6.46
N ILE A 71 -12.88 3.69 6.81
CA ILE A 71 -11.78 4.05 5.92
C ILE A 71 -10.98 2.79 5.62
N ASP A 72 -10.90 2.43 4.34
CA ASP A 72 -10.09 1.32 3.87
C ASP A 72 -8.62 1.76 3.65
N VAL A 73 -7.69 0.91 4.07
CA VAL A 73 -6.24 1.03 3.86
C VAL A 73 -5.73 -0.34 3.43
N ASP A 74 -5.57 -0.49 2.12
CA ASP A 74 -5.23 -1.77 1.50
C ASP A 74 -3.87 -1.67 0.79
N GLY A 75 -3.14 -2.80 0.71
CA GLY A 75 -1.92 -2.96 -0.06
C GLY A 75 -0.69 -2.22 0.49
N LEU A 76 0.14 -1.72 -0.43
CA LEU A 76 1.44 -1.13 -0.11
C LEU A 76 1.32 0.35 0.31
N LEU A 77 1.87 0.69 1.47
CA LEU A 77 1.88 2.06 1.99
C LEU A 77 3.06 2.85 1.43
N VAL A 78 2.80 3.67 0.43
CA VAL A 78 3.82 4.51 -0.22
C VAL A 78 3.32 5.93 -0.42
N ASN A 79 4.24 6.89 -0.44
CA ASN A 79 3.93 8.28 -0.72
C ASN A 79 4.20 8.61 -2.19
N GLN A 80 3.56 7.86 -3.08
CA GLN A 80 3.61 8.07 -4.52
C GLN A 80 2.35 7.55 -5.19
N ASN A 81 2.08 8.01 -6.40
CA ASN A 81 0.93 7.54 -7.17
C ASN A 81 1.14 6.11 -7.64
N GLN A 82 0.22 5.23 -7.31
CA GLN A 82 0.19 3.81 -7.70
C GLN A 82 -0.41 3.65 -9.11
N SER A 83 0.30 4.10 -10.13
CA SER A 83 -0.20 4.09 -11.51
C SER A 83 0.00 2.71 -12.16
N GLY A 84 -1.04 2.18 -12.80
CA GLY A 84 -0.98 0.91 -13.54
C GLY A 84 -2.35 0.43 -13.98
N ILE A 85 -2.40 -0.66 -14.73
CA ILE A 85 -3.66 -1.26 -15.16
C ILE A 85 -4.40 -1.79 -13.92
N GLY A 86 -5.69 -1.43 -13.78
CA GLY A 86 -6.52 -1.84 -12.64
C GLY A 86 -6.40 -0.94 -11.41
N SER A 87 -5.44 0.00 -11.39
CA SER A 87 -5.29 0.98 -10.32
C SER A 87 -5.94 2.30 -10.69
N MET A 88 -6.58 2.96 -9.72
CA MET A 88 -7.05 4.35 -9.83
C MET A 88 -5.89 5.36 -9.85
N GLY A 89 -4.67 4.92 -9.57
CA GLY A 89 -3.47 5.75 -9.60
C GLY A 89 -3.38 6.74 -8.45
N GLU A 90 -4.05 6.47 -7.35
CA GLU A 90 -4.03 7.32 -6.16
C GLU A 90 -2.71 7.16 -5.39
N ASN A 91 -2.32 8.22 -4.69
CA ASN A 91 -1.28 8.14 -3.67
C ASN A 91 -1.92 7.68 -2.36
N PRO A 92 -1.54 6.54 -1.76
CA PRO A 92 -2.17 6.04 -0.54
C PRO A 92 -2.15 7.02 0.64
N VAL A 93 -1.05 7.77 0.79
CA VAL A 93 -0.90 8.78 1.87
C VAL A 93 -1.86 9.95 1.65
N ASP A 94 -1.93 10.45 0.42
CA ASP A 94 -2.78 11.58 0.04
C ASP A 94 -4.27 11.22 0.16
N LEU A 95 -4.66 10.06 -0.38
CA LEU A 95 -6.02 9.55 -0.29
C LEU A 95 -6.47 9.34 1.17
N PHE A 96 -5.58 8.78 2.00
CA PHE A 96 -5.88 8.59 3.42
C PHE A 96 -6.11 9.93 4.13
N ARG A 97 -5.27 10.93 3.86
CA ARG A 97 -5.44 12.28 4.38
C ARG A 97 -6.74 12.93 3.90
N GLU A 98 -7.06 12.82 2.60
CA GLU A 98 -8.31 13.36 2.03
C GLU A 98 -9.54 12.73 2.71
N LYS A 99 -9.51 11.39 2.95
CA LYS A 99 -10.58 10.69 3.69
C LYS A 99 -10.74 11.23 5.12
N LEU A 100 -9.65 11.45 5.86
CA LEU A 100 -9.70 12.03 7.21
C LEU A 100 -10.25 13.47 7.18
N ASP A 101 -9.80 14.30 6.24
CA ASP A 101 -10.31 15.67 6.09
C ASP A 101 -11.80 15.70 5.75
N GLN A 102 -12.29 14.76 4.96
CA GLN A 102 -13.72 14.64 4.66
C GLN A 102 -14.53 14.21 5.90
N VAL A 103 -14.00 13.29 6.71
CA VAL A 103 -14.61 12.90 8.00
C VAL A 103 -14.69 14.10 8.93
N GLU A 104 -13.62 14.88 9.07
CA GLU A 104 -13.57 16.05 9.96
C GLU A 104 -14.59 17.13 9.57
N ARG A 105 -14.89 17.26 8.27
CA ARG A 105 -15.88 18.22 7.76
C ARG A 105 -17.34 17.77 7.93
N ASP A 106 -17.60 16.45 7.99
CA ASP A 106 -18.96 15.91 8.14
C ASP A 106 -19.33 15.76 9.62
N THR A 107 -19.97 16.77 10.20
CA THR A 107 -20.40 16.81 11.60
C THR A 107 -21.38 15.69 12.00
N SER A 108 -21.93 14.95 11.05
CA SER A 108 -22.77 13.78 11.32
C SER A 108 -21.97 12.53 11.62
N ILE A 109 -20.64 12.52 11.32
CA ILE A 109 -19.75 11.42 11.66
C ILE A 109 -19.31 11.56 13.11
N SER A 110 -19.36 10.47 13.87
CA SER A 110 -19.07 10.43 15.30
C SER A 110 -17.97 9.45 15.70
N ALA A 111 -17.55 8.57 14.80
CA ALA A 111 -16.45 7.63 15.00
C ALA A 111 -15.83 7.23 13.66
N VAL A 112 -14.60 6.73 13.73
CA VAL A 112 -13.87 6.20 12.57
C VAL A 112 -13.49 4.75 12.80
N ILE A 113 -13.68 3.92 11.80
CA ILE A 113 -13.09 2.58 11.72
C ILE A 113 -12.06 2.60 10.60
N VAL A 114 -10.82 2.30 10.90
CA VAL A 114 -9.76 2.11 9.89
C VAL A 114 -9.63 0.62 9.65
N ARG A 115 -10.09 0.18 8.48
CA ARG A 115 -9.94 -1.20 8.02
C ARG A 115 -8.61 -1.34 7.30
N ILE A 116 -7.72 -2.14 7.87
CA ILE A 116 -6.34 -2.31 7.40
C ILE A 116 -6.16 -3.71 6.83
N ASN A 117 -5.74 -3.78 5.58
CA ASN A 117 -5.32 -4.99 4.89
C ASN A 117 -4.00 -4.71 4.17
N SER A 118 -2.91 -4.61 4.94
CA SER A 118 -1.62 -4.13 4.45
C SER A 118 -0.46 -4.88 5.09
N TYR A 119 0.48 -5.27 4.24
CA TYR A 119 1.77 -5.82 4.66
C TYR A 119 2.80 -4.75 5.04
N GLY A 120 2.42 -3.47 4.94
CA GLY A 120 3.26 -2.32 5.27
C GLY A 120 3.72 -1.55 4.05
N GLY A 121 4.89 -0.92 4.15
CA GLY A 121 5.44 -0.10 3.08
C GLY A 121 6.60 0.78 3.52
N GLY A 122 6.82 1.89 2.85
CA GLY A 122 7.90 2.80 3.17
C GLY A 122 7.82 3.35 4.59
N VAL A 123 8.96 3.40 5.26
CA VAL A 123 9.08 3.92 6.64
C VAL A 123 8.39 5.28 6.76
N THR A 124 8.74 6.22 5.89
CA THR A 124 8.20 7.59 5.91
C THR A 124 6.71 7.64 5.63
N ALA A 125 6.21 6.86 4.64
CA ALA A 125 4.79 6.82 4.30
C ALA A 125 3.95 6.30 5.48
N SER A 126 4.39 5.21 6.11
CA SER A 126 3.75 4.61 7.28
C SER A 126 3.72 5.57 8.48
N ASP A 127 4.83 6.26 8.74
CA ASP A 127 4.93 7.24 9.83
C ASP A 127 4.03 8.46 9.58
N ILE A 128 3.97 8.98 8.35
CA ILE A 128 3.05 10.07 7.97
C ILE A 128 1.60 9.65 8.21
N MET A 129 1.17 8.50 7.69
CA MET A 129 -0.23 8.06 7.84
C MET A 129 -0.60 7.89 9.31
N ARG A 130 0.29 7.28 10.11
CA ARG A 130 0.11 7.19 11.55
C ARG A 130 -0.01 8.56 12.21
N ARG A 131 0.89 9.49 11.88
CA ARG A 131 0.89 10.86 12.42
C ARG A 131 -0.40 11.60 12.10
N GLU A 132 -0.89 11.46 10.86
CA GLU A 132 -2.16 12.05 10.43
C GLU A 132 -3.34 11.54 11.26
N LEU A 133 -3.39 10.22 11.50
CA LEU A 133 -4.45 9.62 12.32
C LEU A 133 -4.39 10.04 13.79
N VAL A 134 -3.18 10.11 14.38
CA VAL A 134 -3.00 10.62 15.75
C VAL A 134 -3.47 12.07 15.82
N SER A 135 -3.01 12.93 14.91
CA SER A 135 -3.39 14.35 14.89
C SER A 135 -4.89 14.55 14.66
N PHE A 136 -5.51 13.71 13.81
CA PHE A 136 -6.96 13.71 13.63
C PHE A 136 -7.70 13.41 14.95
N ARG A 137 -7.29 12.35 15.67
CA ARG A 137 -7.88 12.00 16.97
C ARG A 137 -7.72 13.12 17.99
N GLU A 138 -6.55 13.72 18.09
CA GLU A 138 -6.25 14.82 19.01
C GLU A 138 -7.12 16.05 18.73
N ARG A 139 -7.34 16.38 17.44
CA ARG A 139 -8.15 17.55 17.05
C ARG A 139 -9.65 17.33 17.23
N THR A 140 -10.13 16.14 16.87
CA THR A 140 -11.57 15.87 16.79
C THR A 140 -12.14 15.24 18.06
N GLY A 141 -11.32 14.54 18.83
CA GLY A 141 -11.75 13.71 19.95
C GLY A 141 -12.61 12.51 19.53
N MET A 142 -12.71 12.21 18.22
CA MET A 142 -13.50 11.08 17.72
C MET A 142 -12.79 9.76 18.07
N PRO A 143 -13.54 8.74 18.55
CA PRO A 143 -13.00 7.42 18.75
C PRO A 143 -12.60 6.79 17.42
N VAL A 144 -11.44 6.14 17.40
CA VAL A 144 -10.89 5.43 16.23
C VAL A 144 -10.67 3.97 16.59
N ILE A 145 -11.21 3.08 15.78
CA ILE A 145 -11.00 1.63 15.90
C ILE A 145 -10.24 1.17 14.66
N ALA A 146 -9.16 0.42 14.84
CA ALA A 146 -8.52 -0.29 13.76
C ALA A 146 -9.02 -1.73 13.71
N ILE A 147 -9.36 -2.21 12.51
CA ILE A 147 -9.59 -3.63 12.27
C ILE A 147 -8.59 -4.14 11.24
N LEU A 148 -7.82 -5.16 11.63
CA LEU A 148 -6.86 -5.84 10.77
C LEU A 148 -7.55 -6.99 10.05
N MET A 149 -7.48 -6.99 8.72
CA MET A 149 -8.13 -7.99 7.87
C MET A 149 -7.21 -9.21 7.64
N ASP A 150 -6.90 -9.57 6.38
CA ASP A 150 -6.04 -10.72 6.10
C ASP A 150 -4.62 -10.50 6.65
N ILE A 151 -4.14 -9.27 6.55
CA ILE A 151 -2.78 -8.88 6.91
C ILE A 151 -2.79 -7.51 7.60
N GLY A 152 -2.08 -7.42 8.72
CA GLY A 152 -1.81 -6.18 9.46
C GLY A 152 -0.39 -6.20 9.98
N THR A 153 0.60 -6.07 9.07
CA THR A 153 2.02 -6.22 9.39
C THR A 153 2.81 -4.94 9.10
N GLY A 154 4.02 -4.85 9.63
CA GLY A 154 4.93 -3.73 9.36
C GLY A 154 4.26 -2.36 9.53
N GLY A 155 4.34 -1.52 8.50
CA GLY A 155 3.72 -0.19 8.48
C GLY A 155 2.20 -0.20 8.64
N GLY A 156 1.51 -1.27 8.20
CA GLY A 156 0.07 -1.44 8.41
C GLY A 156 -0.27 -1.56 9.90
N TYR A 157 0.50 -2.33 10.65
CA TYR A 157 0.36 -2.39 12.10
C TYR A 157 0.80 -1.08 12.76
N LEU A 158 1.87 -0.44 12.27
CA LEU A 158 2.29 0.87 12.78
C LEU A 158 1.14 1.89 12.71
N LEU A 159 0.41 1.93 11.59
CA LEU A 159 -0.79 2.76 11.44
C LEU A 159 -1.86 2.39 12.48
N ALA A 160 -2.12 1.09 12.68
CA ALA A 160 -3.11 0.62 13.66
C ALA A 160 -2.81 1.10 15.09
N THR A 161 -1.53 1.29 15.46
CA THR A 161 -1.14 1.80 16.79
C THR A 161 -1.66 3.21 17.09
N ALA A 162 -2.13 3.94 16.09
CA ALA A 162 -2.76 5.24 16.28
C ALA A 162 -4.22 5.16 16.74
N ALA A 163 -4.87 3.98 16.68
CA ALA A 163 -6.25 3.79 17.08
C ALA A 163 -6.40 3.62 18.60
N ASP A 164 -7.62 3.87 19.12
CA ASP A 164 -7.98 3.62 20.52
C ASP A 164 -8.12 2.13 20.82
N GLN A 165 -8.59 1.38 19.82
CA GLN A 165 -8.76 -0.07 19.91
C GLN A 165 -8.31 -0.73 18.60
N ILE A 166 -7.61 -1.86 18.73
CA ILE A 166 -7.18 -2.70 17.59
C ILE A 166 -7.88 -4.06 17.71
N ILE A 167 -8.62 -4.43 16.67
CA ILE A 167 -9.27 -5.73 16.54
C ILE A 167 -8.59 -6.47 15.37
N ALA A 168 -8.23 -7.74 15.57
CA ALA A 168 -7.72 -8.59 14.51
C ALA A 168 -8.80 -9.57 14.06
N HIS A 169 -8.97 -9.75 12.76
CA HIS A 169 -9.81 -10.85 12.25
C HIS A 169 -9.22 -12.20 12.72
N PRO A 170 -10.00 -13.24 12.98
CA PRO A 170 -9.50 -14.53 13.51
C PRO A 170 -8.38 -15.17 12.68
N THR A 171 -8.32 -14.88 11.38
CA THR A 171 -7.32 -15.42 10.45
C THR A 171 -6.23 -14.42 10.08
N THR A 172 -6.23 -13.22 10.68
CA THR A 172 -5.23 -12.17 10.40
C THR A 172 -3.82 -12.64 10.74
N VAL A 173 -2.88 -12.22 9.90
CA VAL A 173 -1.44 -12.24 10.20
C VAL A 173 -1.04 -10.87 10.73
N VAL A 174 -0.48 -10.83 11.95
CA VAL A 174 0.02 -9.62 12.64
C VAL A 174 1.51 -9.77 12.89
N GLY A 175 2.26 -8.68 12.91
CA GLY A 175 3.70 -8.76 13.23
C GLY A 175 4.58 -8.13 12.16
N GLY A 176 5.70 -8.78 11.81
CA GLY A 176 6.64 -8.21 10.88
C GLY A 176 7.23 -6.88 11.38
N PHE A 177 7.47 -6.78 12.70
CA PHE A 177 8.03 -5.59 13.34
C PHE A 177 9.52 -5.54 13.06
N GLY A 178 9.88 -4.86 11.99
CA GLY A 178 11.26 -4.78 11.53
C GLY A 178 11.38 -3.85 10.32
N VAL A 179 12.61 -3.66 9.89
CA VAL A 179 12.98 -2.84 8.73
C VAL A 179 13.72 -3.72 7.73
N ILE A 180 13.36 -3.58 6.47
CA ILE A 180 14.07 -4.22 5.38
C ILE A 180 14.57 -3.17 4.40
N LEU A 181 15.76 -3.39 3.87
CA LEU A 181 16.35 -2.69 2.76
C LEU A 181 16.80 -3.72 1.73
N ASN A 182 16.08 -3.82 0.62
CA ASN A 182 16.44 -4.74 -0.47
C ASN A 182 17.39 -4.05 -1.42
N LEU A 183 18.59 -4.59 -1.57
CA LEU A 183 19.60 -4.19 -2.54
C LEU A 183 19.89 -5.36 -3.47
N TYR A 184 20.06 -5.06 -4.76
CA TYR A 184 20.40 -6.04 -5.78
C TYR A 184 21.74 -5.66 -6.41
N ASN A 185 22.61 -6.62 -6.58
CA ASN A 185 23.86 -6.46 -7.32
C ASN A 185 23.70 -7.02 -8.74
N LEU A 186 24.03 -6.23 -9.74
CA LEU A 186 23.97 -6.59 -11.16
C LEU A 186 25.33 -6.58 -11.84
N GLU A 187 26.43 -6.36 -11.10
CA GLU A 187 27.78 -6.23 -11.65
C GLU A 187 28.14 -7.40 -12.56
N ASP A 188 28.02 -8.63 -12.07
CA ASP A 188 28.33 -9.84 -12.83
C ASP A 188 27.38 -10.01 -14.03
N THR A 189 26.11 -9.65 -13.87
CA THR A 189 25.14 -9.73 -14.96
C THR A 189 25.51 -8.76 -16.06
N MET A 190 25.85 -7.53 -15.74
CA MET A 190 26.31 -6.52 -16.70
C MET A 190 27.57 -6.95 -17.42
N ALA A 191 28.53 -7.55 -16.69
CA ALA A 191 29.77 -8.07 -17.27
C ALA A 191 29.51 -9.16 -18.32
N GLN A 192 28.51 -10.03 -18.14
CA GLN A 192 28.14 -11.06 -19.12
C GLN A 192 27.65 -10.45 -20.45
N PHE A 193 27.06 -9.26 -20.41
CA PHE A 193 26.63 -8.52 -21.60
C PHE A 193 27.68 -7.53 -22.10
N ASN A 194 28.91 -7.59 -21.59
CA ASN A 194 30.00 -6.66 -21.89
C ASN A 194 29.62 -5.20 -21.62
N VAL A 195 28.82 -4.95 -20.59
CA VAL A 195 28.44 -3.63 -20.10
C VAL A 195 29.22 -3.36 -18.81
N SER A 196 29.91 -2.22 -18.74
CA SER A 196 30.59 -1.78 -17.52
C SER A 196 30.08 -0.39 -17.12
N GLY A 197 29.68 -0.23 -15.88
CA GLY A 197 29.39 1.07 -15.29
C GLY A 197 30.70 1.83 -15.01
N GLN A 198 30.71 3.12 -15.30
CA GLN A 198 31.81 4.00 -14.89
C GLN A 198 31.23 5.23 -14.18
N THR A 199 31.23 5.19 -12.85
CA THR A 199 30.71 6.30 -12.05
C THR A 199 31.82 7.28 -11.69
N ILE A 200 31.63 8.54 -12.06
CA ILE A 200 32.48 9.67 -11.61
C ILE A 200 31.75 10.35 -10.46
N LYS A 201 32.33 10.33 -9.25
CA LYS A 201 31.67 10.83 -8.04
C LYS A 201 32.56 11.77 -7.24
N ALA A 202 31.92 12.72 -6.56
CA ALA A 202 32.53 13.52 -5.51
C ALA A 202 31.79 13.22 -4.20
N GLY A 203 32.53 12.62 -3.25
CA GLY A 203 31.99 12.02 -2.01
C GLY A 203 32.02 10.48 -2.05
N LYS A 204 32.58 9.87 -0.99
CA LYS A 204 32.82 8.43 -0.94
C LYS A 204 31.54 7.62 -1.11
N PHE A 205 30.46 8.04 -0.44
CA PHE A 205 29.23 7.26 -0.28
C PHE A 205 28.03 7.74 -1.12
N VAL A 206 28.21 8.62 -2.13
CA VAL A 206 27.09 9.16 -2.91
C VAL A 206 26.37 8.13 -3.76
N ASP A 207 27.02 7.00 -4.03
CA ASP A 207 26.50 5.88 -4.79
C ASP A 207 26.27 4.62 -3.93
N ILE A 208 26.14 4.80 -2.62
CA ILE A 208 25.81 3.72 -1.68
C ILE A 208 24.54 2.98 -2.13
N GLY A 209 24.60 1.65 -2.16
CA GLY A 209 23.51 0.82 -2.64
C GLY A 209 23.33 0.83 -4.16
N SER A 210 24.31 1.29 -4.94
CA SER A 210 24.28 1.16 -6.41
C SER A 210 24.27 -0.30 -6.82
N PRO A 211 23.39 -0.74 -7.76
CA PRO A 211 23.40 -2.11 -8.25
C PRO A 211 24.58 -2.43 -9.17
N GLU A 212 25.39 -1.44 -9.56
CA GLU A 212 26.48 -1.57 -10.52
C GLU A 212 27.79 -2.09 -9.91
N ARG A 213 27.85 -2.21 -8.59
CA ARG A 213 29.01 -2.69 -7.83
C ARG A 213 28.59 -3.33 -6.53
N PHE A 214 29.47 -4.13 -5.93
CA PHE A 214 29.28 -4.66 -4.59
C PHE A 214 29.32 -3.54 -3.54
N LEU A 215 28.59 -3.75 -2.46
CA LEU A 215 28.64 -2.93 -1.27
C LEU A 215 29.95 -3.19 -0.53
N ASP A 216 30.62 -2.16 -0.01
CA ASP A 216 31.74 -2.33 0.89
C ASP A 216 31.28 -2.41 2.35
N GLU A 217 32.18 -2.83 3.26
CA GLU A 217 31.89 -3.03 4.69
C GLU A 217 31.43 -1.71 5.36
N ASP A 218 32.05 -0.57 5.05
CA ASP A 218 31.67 0.73 5.61
C ASP A 218 30.26 1.14 5.16
N GLU A 219 29.89 0.82 3.92
CA GLU A 219 28.56 1.10 3.36
C GLU A 219 27.48 0.22 3.99
N GLU A 220 27.79 -1.07 4.21
CA GLU A 220 26.90 -2.01 4.88
C GLU A 220 26.65 -1.57 6.33
N GLU A 221 27.70 -1.14 7.06
CA GLU A 221 27.58 -0.61 8.42
C GLU A 221 26.66 0.61 8.47
N ILE A 222 26.85 1.61 7.57
CA ILE A 222 25.99 2.81 7.50
C ILE A 222 24.53 2.42 7.28
N LEU A 223 24.24 1.53 6.34
CA LEU A 223 22.86 1.15 6.01
C LEU A 223 22.22 0.32 7.13
N THR A 224 23.00 -0.52 7.80
CA THR A 224 22.56 -1.31 8.96
C THR A 224 22.22 -0.39 10.13
N GLU A 225 23.08 0.58 10.45
CA GLU A 225 22.82 1.56 11.51
C GLU A 225 21.52 2.34 11.27
N ILE A 226 21.26 2.77 10.04
CA ILE A 226 20.00 3.45 9.69
C ILE A 226 18.81 2.50 9.88
N ALA A 227 18.93 1.24 9.46
CA ALA A 227 17.86 0.26 9.62
C ALA A 227 17.57 -0.01 11.10
N GLU A 228 18.60 -0.11 11.94
CA GLU A 228 18.48 -0.31 13.39
C GLU A 228 17.79 0.90 14.06
N GLN A 229 18.16 2.13 13.70
CA GLN A 229 17.51 3.33 14.22
C GLN A 229 16.02 3.36 13.88
N TYR A 230 15.64 3.00 12.65
CA TYR A 230 14.23 2.91 12.27
C TYR A 230 13.50 1.77 12.99
N ASN A 231 14.16 0.64 13.20
CA ASN A 231 13.60 -0.50 13.93
C ASN A 231 13.34 -0.13 15.40
N GLU A 232 14.28 0.53 16.06
CA GLU A 232 14.11 0.97 17.44
C GLU A 232 12.97 1.99 17.55
N ARG A 233 12.88 2.96 16.61
CA ARG A 233 11.74 3.90 16.56
C ARG A 233 10.41 3.15 16.42
N PHE A 234 10.34 2.11 15.58
CA PHE A 234 9.13 1.31 15.43
C PHE A 234 8.72 0.64 16.76
N LYS A 235 9.69 0.01 17.41
CA LYS A 235 9.50 -0.63 18.72
C LYS A 235 9.05 0.36 19.79
N GLU A 236 9.69 1.52 19.90
CA GLU A 236 9.29 2.60 20.82
C GLU A 236 7.83 3.01 20.62
N ILE A 237 7.39 3.19 19.37
CA ILE A 237 6.00 3.55 19.04
C ILE A 237 5.04 2.46 19.50
N ILE A 238 5.37 1.18 19.26
CA ILE A 238 4.52 0.07 19.69
C ILE A 238 4.42 0.05 21.21
N LEU A 239 5.54 0.11 21.92
CA LEU A 239 5.56 0.06 23.38
C LEU A 239 4.84 1.25 24.02
N ALA A 240 4.94 2.44 23.44
CA ALA A 240 4.24 3.63 23.90
C ALA A 240 2.71 3.51 23.72
N SER A 241 2.25 2.87 22.65
CA SER A 241 0.82 2.74 22.32
C SER A 241 0.18 1.46 22.89
N ARG A 242 0.96 0.42 23.16
CA ARG A 242 0.51 -0.93 23.57
C ARG A 242 1.13 -1.33 24.90
N GLN A 243 0.60 -0.79 26.00
CA GLN A 243 1.16 -0.97 27.34
C GLN A 243 1.18 -2.42 27.85
N ARG A 244 0.41 -3.33 27.24
CA ARG A 244 0.40 -4.76 27.56
C ARG A 244 1.56 -5.53 26.97
N VAL A 245 2.21 -5.00 25.93
CA VAL A 245 3.35 -5.63 25.28
C VAL A 245 4.58 -5.50 26.17
N LYS A 246 5.26 -6.60 26.44
CA LYS A 246 6.49 -6.61 27.26
C LYS A 246 7.68 -6.23 26.37
N SER A 247 8.50 -5.30 26.88
CA SER A 247 9.68 -4.77 26.16
C SER A 247 10.82 -5.78 26.02
N ASP A 248 10.87 -6.78 26.92
CA ASP A 248 11.88 -7.83 26.98
C ASP A 248 11.54 -9.08 26.13
N ALA A 249 10.40 -9.05 25.47
CA ALA A 249 9.95 -10.16 24.67
C ALA A 249 10.70 -10.20 23.32
N ASP A 250 11.20 -11.38 22.94
CA ASP A 250 11.81 -11.68 21.63
C ASP A 250 10.77 -11.63 20.49
N VAL A 251 9.88 -10.63 20.53
CA VAL A 251 8.75 -10.49 19.59
C VAL A 251 9.01 -9.41 18.53
N PHE A 252 10.14 -8.68 18.65
CA PHE A 252 10.55 -7.60 17.77
C PHE A 252 11.65 -8.02 16.78
N ASP A 253 11.72 -9.30 16.44
CA ASP A 253 12.69 -9.88 15.51
C ASP A 253 12.15 -10.01 14.06
N GLY A 254 11.01 -9.40 13.77
CA GLY A 254 10.36 -9.46 12.46
C GLY A 254 9.43 -10.67 12.28
N ARG A 255 9.24 -11.51 13.30
CA ARG A 255 8.29 -12.63 13.23
C ARG A 255 6.85 -12.18 13.11
N ILE A 256 5.99 -13.12 12.70
CA ILE A 256 4.56 -12.91 12.55
C ILE A 256 3.77 -13.77 13.54
N PHE A 257 2.54 -13.35 13.80
CA PHE A 257 1.62 -13.96 14.77
C PHE A 257 0.23 -14.11 14.13
N THR A 258 -0.51 -15.10 14.59
CA THR A 258 -1.97 -15.13 14.35
C THR A 258 -2.65 -14.05 15.18
N GLY A 259 -3.88 -13.64 14.80
CA GLY A 259 -4.66 -12.67 15.58
C GLY A 259 -4.79 -13.05 17.06
N LYS A 260 -4.97 -14.35 17.37
CA LYS A 260 -5.04 -14.86 18.74
C LYS A 260 -3.72 -14.68 19.51
N GLN A 261 -2.58 -15.06 18.90
CA GLN A 261 -1.27 -14.86 19.51
C GLN A 261 -0.98 -13.37 19.74
N ALA A 262 -1.34 -12.52 18.77
CA ALA A 262 -1.20 -11.08 18.90
C ALA A 262 -2.04 -10.51 20.08
N GLN A 263 -3.22 -11.05 20.34
CA GLN A 263 -4.04 -10.69 21.48
C GLN A 263 -3.38 -11.15 22.80
N GLU A 264 -2.90 -12.38 22.87
CA GLU A 264 -2.21 -12.92 24.06
C GLU A 264 -0.95 -12.13 24.40
N LEU A 265 -0.23 -11.64 23.39
CA LEU A 265 0.96 -10.79 23.52
C LEU A 265 0.65 -9.31 23.77
N GLY A 266 -0.61 -8.89 23.66
CA GLY A 266 -1.04 -7.52 23.90
C GLY A 266 -0.94 -6.57 22.69
N PHE A 267 -0.59 -7.08 21.50
CA PHE A 267 -0.54 -6.28 20.28
C PHE A 267 -1.91 -5.84 19.79
N VAL A 268 -2.96 -6.65 20.01
CA VAL A 268 -4.34 -6.31 19.67
C VAL A 268 -5.23 -6.45 20.90
N ASP A 269 -6.34 -5.70 20.94
CA ASP A 269 -7.27 -5.68 22.08
C ASP A 269 -8.29 -6.81 22.01
N GLY A 270 -8.59 -7.27 20.79
CA GLY A 270 -9.57 -8.33 20.58
C GLY A 270 -9.36 -9.06 19.26
N VAL A 271 -10.01 -10.21 19.17
CA VAL A 271 -10.15 -10.98 17.92
C VAL A 271 -11.63 -10.99 17.56
N GLY A 272 -11.96 -10.60 16.32
CA GLY A 272 -13.36 -10.48 15.88
C GLY A 272 -13.47 -10.12 14.40
N TYR A 273 -14.69 -9.95 13.95
CA TYR A 273 -15.04 -9.61 12.57
C TYR A 273 -15.28 -8.10 12.40
N ILE A 274 -15.48 -7.65 11.17
CA ILE A 274 -15.77 -6.23 10.89
C ILE A 274 -17.03 -5.75 11.63
N ASP A 275 -18.00 -6.63 11.82
CA ASP A 275 -19.24 -6.32 12.56
C ASP A 275 -18.96 -6.07 14.05
N ASP A 276 -17.94 -6.72 14.64
CA ASP A 276 -17.50 -6.46 16.01
C ASP A 276 -16.85 -5.08 16.14
N ALA A 277 -16.07 -4.66 15.15
CA ALA A 277 -15.52 -3.31 15.09
C ALA A 277 -16.62 -2.24 14.94
N ILE A 278 -17.64 -2.52 14.12
CA ILE A 278 -18.81 -1.65 13.98
C ILE A 278 -19.60 -1.57 15.29
N ALA A 279 -19.81 -2.69 15.97
CA ALA A 279 -20.48 -2.74 17.26
C ALA A 279 -19.69 -1.97 18.34
N ALA A 280 -18.37 -2.09 18.36
CA ALA A 280 -17.50 -1.34 19.26
C ALA A 280 -17.60 0.18 18.99
N ALA A 281 -17.55 0.61 17.73
CA ALA A 281 -17.71 2.02 17.36
C ALA A 281 -19.10 2.57 17.78
N ARG A 282 -20.15 1.79 17.54
CA ARG A 282 -21.52 2.13 18.00
C ARG A 282 -21.60 2.28 19.53
N THR A 283 -20.93 1.42 20.24
CA THR A 283 -20.87 1.47 21.71
C THR A 283 -20.14 2.73 22.19
N MET A 284 -18.99 3.06 21.59
CA MET A 284 -18.22 4.25 21.94
C MET A 284 -18.97 5.56 21.64
N THR A 285 -19.80 5.58 20.60
CA THR A 285 -20.60 6.76 20.24
C THR A 285 -21.94 6.85 20.96
N GLY A 286 -22.36 5.80 21.66
CA GLY A 286 -23.65 5.70 22.33
C GLY A 286 -24.86 5.63 21.37
N ASP A 287 -24.64 5.31 20.09
CA ASP A 287 -25.70 5.11 19.09
C ASP A 287 -25.59 3.70 18.47
N PRO A 288 -26.37 2.72 18.98
CA PRO A 288 -26.30 1.34 18.53
C PRO A 288 -26.79 1.14 17.11
N MET A 289 -27.46 2.15 16.53
CA MET A 289 -28.01 2.11 15.19
C MET A 289 -27.34 3.11 14.22
N ALA A 290 -26.18 3.65 14.59
CA ALA A 290 -25.46 4.57 13.70
C ALA A 290 -25.21 3.94 12.31
N CYS A 291 -25.47 4.73 11.25
CA CYS A 291 -25.22 4.34 9.87
C CYS A 291 -23.72 4.16 9.63
N VAL A 292 -23.30 3.17 8.85
CA VAL A 292 -21.91 3.01 8.43
C VAL A 292 -21.74 3.48 7.00
N VAL A 293 -20.78 4.40 6.79
CA VAL A 293 -20.47 4.97 5.48
C VAL A 293 -19.01 4.71 5.12
N MET A 294 -18.73 4.50 3.83
CA MET A 294 -17.38 4.48 3.29
C MET A 294 -17.16 5.71 2.42
N LEU A 295 -15.91 6.17 2.35
CA LEU A 295 -15.52 7.34 1.56
C LEU A 295 -14.83 6.87 0.29
N HIS A 296 -15.57 6.92 -0.82
CA HIS A 296 -15.11 6.49 -2.14
C HIS A 296 -15.40 7.56 -3.20
N ARG A 297 -14.73 7.49 -4.33
CA ARG A 297 -14.99 8.35 -5.47
C ARG A 297 -16.26 7.91 -6.22
N GLU A 298 -16.82 8.79 -7.04
CA GLU A 298 -18.13 8.57 -7.68
C GLU A 298 -18.18 7.31 -8.54
N GLN A 299 -17.07 6.97 -9.22
CA GLN A 299 -16.99 5.78 -10.08
C GLN A 299 -16.62 4.50 -9.34
N ASP A 300 -16.14 4.63 -8.11
CA ASP A 300 -15.76 3.53 -7.22
C ASP A 300 -16.80 3.37 -6.11
N LYS A 301 -17.91 2.68 -6.40
CA LYS A 301 -19.05 2.60 -5.49
C LYS A 301 -18.89 1.51 -4.44
N ALA A 302 -18.68 1.92 -3.19
CA ALA A 302 -18.79 1.02 -2.04
C ALA A 302 -20.25 0.60 -1.80
N ARG A 303 -20.52 -0.71 -1.71
CA ARG A 303 -21.85 -1.30 -1.45
C ARG A 303 -21.90 -2.10 -0.15
N THR A 304 -20.77 -2.50 0.36
CA THR A 304 -20.60 -3.31 1.58
C THR A 304 -19.40 -2.81 2.36
N PRO A 305 -19.28 -3.13 3.66
CA PRO A 305 -18.09 -2.80 4.46
C PRO A 305 -16.78 -3.44 3.96
N TYR A 306 -16.87 -4.35 3.00
CA TYR A 306 -15.72 -5.03 2.39
C TYR A 306 -15.25 -4.40 1.09
N ALA A 307 -15.89 -3.32 0.63
CA ALA A 307 -15.43 -2.61 -0.57
C ALA A 307 -14.01 -2.07 -0.36
N THR A 308 -13.17 -2.13 -1.39
CA THR A 308 -11.78 -1.66 -1.37
C THR A 308 -11.60 -0.62 -2.47
N THR A 309 -10.79 0.40 -2.21
CA THR A 309 -10.36 1.31 -3.28
C THR A 309 -9.37 0.56 -4.18
N PRO A 310 -9.65 0.39 -5.49
CA PRO A 310 -8.77 -0.35 -6.40
C PRO A 310 -7.52 0.47 -6.71
N ASN A 311 -6.52 0.38 -5.86
CA ASN A 311 -5.29 1.16 -5.97
C ASN A 311 -4.03 0.32 -6.19
N GLU A 312 -4.16 -0.99 -6.30
CA GLU A 312 -3.05 -1.88 -6.65
C GLU A 312 -3.02 -2.13 -8.15
N PRO A 313 -1.88 -1.85 -8.83
CA PRO A 313 -1.75 -2.16 -10.26
C PRO A 313 -1.79 -3.66 -10.49
N THR A 314 -2.68 -4.11 -11.36
CA THR A 314 -2.68 -5.49 -11.83
C THR A 314 -1.60 -5.63 -12.91
N ALA A 315 -0.57 -6.44 -12.68
CA ALA A 315 0.47 -6.72 -13.64
C ALA A 315 -0.07 -7.56 -14.81
N VAL A 316 -0.63 -6.92 -15.84
CA VAL A 316 -1.19 -7.61 -17.03
C VAL A 316 -0.16 -7.77 -18.17
N LEU A 317 0.93 -7.03 -18.15
CA LEU A 317 2.06 -7.16 -19.06
C LEU A 317 3.34 -7.06 -18.25
N ALA A 318 3.68 -8.12 -17.55
CA ALA A 318 5.00 -8.28 -17.01
C ALA A 318 6.01 -8.42 -18.18
N LEU A 319 6.61 -7.32 -18.57
CA LEU A 319 8.04 -7.44 -18.87
C LEU A 319 8.65 -8.08 -17.60
N PRO A 320 9.50 -9.11 -17.74
CA PRO A 320 10.09 -9.71 -16.55
C PRO A 320 10.65 -8.59 -15.68
N ASN A 321 10.10 -8.48 -14.48
CA ASN A 321 10.59 -7.53 -13.50
C ASN A 321 11.97 -8.03 -13.11
N ILE A 322 13.00 -7.52 -13.78
CA ILE A 322 14.38 -7.87 -13.47
C ILE A 322 14.73 -7.01 -12.26
N PRO A 323 14.88 -7.63 -11.06
CA PRO A 323 15.23 -6.88 -9.87
C PRO A 323 16.47 -6.02 -10.14
N GLY A 324 16.42 -4.73 -9.76
CA GLY A 324 17.52 -3.80 -9.96
C GLY A 324 17.57 -3.07 -11.31
N MET A 325 16.90 -3.54 -12.37
CA MET A 325 16.87 -2.82 -13.66
C MET A 325 15.95 -1.60 -13.68
N MET A 326 14.90 -1.63 -12.89
CA MET A 326 14.16 -0.41 -12.58
C MET A 326 14.54 -0.04 -11.15
N ARG A 327 15.32 1.03 -10.97
CA ARG A 327 15.44 1.63 -9.65
C ARG A 327 14.02 1.90 -9.19
N SER A 328 13.61 1.11 -8.24
CA SER A 328 12.29 1.16 -7.67
C SER A 328 11.98 2.59 -7.26
N ARG A 329 10.83 3.11 -7.67
CA ARG A 329 10.31 4.39 -7.18
C ARG A 329 9.88 4.29 -5.70
N LEU A 330 10.12 3.12 -5.09
CA LEU A 330 9.79 2.85 -3.71
C LEU A 330 10.85 3.42 -2.76
N PRO A 331 10.46 3.77 -1.55
CA PRO A 331 11.38 4.11 -0.49
C PRO A 331 12.38 2.99 -0.26
N THR A 332 13.63 3.35 -0.01
CA THR A 332 14.71 2.39 0.19
C THR A 332 14.49 1.55 1.45
N PHE A 333 14.15 2.20 2.58
CA PHE A 333 13.84 1.51 3.84
C PHE A 333 12.33 1.31 4.00
N MET A 334 11.93 0.10 4.39
CA MET A 334 10.53 -0.28 4.48
C MET A 334 10.20 -0.99 5.79
N TYR A 335 9.08 -0.61 6.38
CA TYR A 335 8.37 -1.37 7.42
C TYR A 335 7.43 -2.36 6.73
N ILE A 336 7.95 -3.48 6.29
CA ILE A 336 7.18 -4.45 5.51
C ILE A 336 7.50 -5.87 5.93
N TRP A 337 6.47 -6.72 5.96
CA TRP A 337 6.63 -8.14 5.94
C TRP A 337 6.52 -8.63 4.49
N GLN A 338 7.59 -9.18 3.95
CA GLN A 338 7.72 -9.52 2.55
C GLN A 338 7.96 -11.02 2.36
N PRO A 339 6.90 -11.86 2.38
CA PRO A 339 7.04 -13.29 2.12
C PRO A 339 7.30 -13.61 0.65
N ASP A 340 6.93 -12.70 -0.25
CA ASP A 340 7.12 -12.80 -1.69
C ASP A 340 7.90 -11.57 -2.19
N PRO A 341 9.11 -11.74 -2.73
CA PRO A 341 9.91 -10.62 -3.24
C PRO A 341 9.27 -9.89 -4.42
N SER A 342 8.25 -10.46 -5.07
CA SER A 342 7.50 -9.78 -6.15
C SER A 342 6.50 -8.74 -5.67
N ILE A 343 6.19 -8.71 -4.36
CA ILE A 343 5.27 -7.72 -3.76
C ILE A 343 5.86 -6.30 -3.85
N VAL A 344 7.17 -6.19 -3.88
CA VAL A 344 7.88 -4.91 -4.02
C VAL A 344 8.38 -4.80 -5.44
N PRO A 345 7.89 -3.86 -6.24
CA PRO A 345 8.34 -3.66 -7.61
C PRO A 345 9.78 -3.18 -7.72
#